data_e7fdfdfbbb929818d09e42ed41280144
#
_entry.id   e7fdfdfbbb929818d09e42ed41280144
#
_cell.length_a   1.000
_cell.length_b   1.000
_cell.length_c   1.000
_cell.angle_alpha   90.00
_cell.angle_beta   90.00
_cell.angle_gamma   90.00
#
_symmetry.space_group_name_H-M   'P 1'
#
loop_
_entity.id
_entity.type
_entity.pdbx_description
1 polymer ?
#
loop_
_entity_poly.entity_id
_entity_poly.type
_entity_poly.pdbx_seq_one_letter_code
_entity_poly.pdbx_strand_id
1 'polypeptide(L)'
;MADKKVLQLFVPHAVVDGVDVDFLLKALETQFANSKRFEIDFWQCRKDILVGEKWHDSIQAGLAASDLGLLMVSPAFLASDYIGKHELPKFVGPEATKPLIPVGLKPVDFQRQDLKGLKDFQIFRREGKFFTELSSRMQKEDFAYRLYQSMEDRLAAVTANV
;
A
#
# COMPACT_ATOMS: atom_id res chain seq x y z
N MET A 1 0.24 23.81 18.91
CA MET A 1 0.34 22.44 18.39
C MET A 1 0.66 22.47 16.91
N ALA A 2 1.64 21.67 16.52
CA ALA A 2 1.94 21.54 15.10
C ALA A 2 0.78 20.81 14.40
N ASP A 3 0.38 21.32 13.25
CA ASP A 3 -0.64 20.67 12.45
C ASP A 3 -0.10 19.36 11.87
N LYS A 4 -0.97 18.36 11.78
CA LYS A 4 -0.61 17.10 11.14
C LYS A 4 -0.50 17.31 9.64
N LYS A 5 0.44 16.61 9.01
CA LYS A 5 0.55 16.58 7.55
C LYS A 5 -0.47 15.59 7.01
N VAL A 6 -1.34 16.05 6.13
CA VAL A 6 -2.35 15.21 5.48
C VAL A 6 -1.76 14.59 4.23
N LEU A 7 -1.79 13.27 4.14
CA LEU A 7 -1.26 12.52 3.00
C LEU A 7 -2.31 11.56 2.48
N GLN A 8 -2.40 11.46 1.17
CA GLN A 8 -3.27 10.50 0.49
C GLN A 8 -2.42 9.37 -0.06
N LEU A 9 -2.72 8.14 0.35
CA LEU A 9 -2.04 6.94 -0.10
C LEU A 9 -2.95 6.15 -1.04
N PHE A 10 -2.45 5.89 -2.24
CA PHE A 10 -3.10 4.99 -3.18
C PHE A 10 -2.76 3.55 -2.80
N VAL A 11 -3.76 2.65 -2.76
CA VAL A 11 -3.57 1.27 -2.30
C VAL A 11 -3.84 0.28 -3.44
N PRO A 12 -2.87 0.06 -4.34
CA PRO A 12 -3.03 -0.95 -5.39
C PRO A 12 -3.11 -2.33 -4.78
N HIS A 13 -4.09 -3.11 -5.18
CA HIS A 13 -4.25 -4.50 -4.74
C HIS A 13 -5.12 -5.27 -5.71
N ALA A 14 -4.92 -6.58 -5.77
CA ALA A 14 -5.76 -7.45 -6.56
C ALA A 14 -7.13 -7.61 -5.90
N VAL A 15 -8.18 -7.70 -6.71
CA VAL A 15 -9.57 -7.82 -6.22
C VAL A 15 -9.73 -9.00 -5.25
N VAL A 16 -9.10 -10.13 -5.56
CA VAL A 16 -9.18 -11.34 -4.74
C VAL A 16 -8.58 -11.15 -3.34
N ASP A 17 -7.72 -10.17 -3.15
CA ASP A 17 -7.06 -9.90 -1.87
C ASP A 17 -7.84 -8.91 -1.00
N GLY A 18 -9.01 -8.47 -1.43
CA GLY A 18 -9.74 -7.37 -0.79
C GLY A 18 -10.04 -7.57 0.70
N VAL A 19 -10.35 -8.80 1.14
CA VAL A 19 -10.66 -9.06 2.55
C VAL A 19 -9.43 -8.82 3.44
N ASP A 20 -8.27 -9.34 3.02
CA ASP A 20 -7.03 -9.14 3.77
C ASP A 20 -6.59 -7.67 3.77
N VAL A 21 -6.75 -7.00 2.63
CA VAL A 21 -6.44 -5.57 2.51
C VAL A 21 -7.34 -4.76 3.44
N ASP A 22 -8.64 -5.04 3.47
CA ASP A 22 -9.58 -4.32 4.36
C ASP A 22 -9.21 -4.48 5.83
N PHE A 23 -8.87 -5.69 6.26
CA PHE A 23 -8.43 -5.94 7.64
C PHE A 23 -7.20 -5.08 7.98
N LEU A 24 -6.20 -5.13 7.11
CA LEU A 24 -4.94 -4.43 7.34
C LEU A 24 -5.15 -2.91 7.35
N LEU A 25 -5.92 -2.37 6.42
CA LEU A 25 -6.16 -0.92 6.36
C LEU A 25 -6.94 -0.42 7.56
N LYS A 26 -7.93 -1.17 8.04
CA LYS A 26 -8.66 -0.79 9.27
C LYS A 26 -7.73 -0.75 10.48
N ALA A 27 -6.84 -1.73 10.59
CA ALA A 27 -5.86 -1.76 11.66
C ALA A 27 -4.89 -0.58 11.57
N LEU A 28 -4.45 -0.23 10.36
CA LEU A 28 -3.59 0.93 10.12
C LEU A 28 -4.30 2.25 10.44
N GLU A 29 -5.56 2.39 10.04
CA GLU A 29 -6.36 3.58 10.37
C GLU A 29 -6.43 3.80 11.88
N THR A 30 -6.61 2.73 12.63
CA THR A 30 -6.63 2.79 14.10
C THR A 30 -5.29 3.28 14.65
N GLN A 31 -4.19 2.80 14.10
CA GLN A 31 -2.86 3.25 14.52
C GLN A 31 -2.63 4.73 14.19
N PHE A 32 -2.96 5.14 12.97
CA PHE A 32 -2.76 6.52 12.53
C PHE A 32 -3.71 7.53 13.21
N ALA A 33 -4.84 7.08 13.77
CA ALA A 33 -5.77 7.96 14.45
C ALA A 33 -5.10 8.78 15.57
N ASN A 34 -4.05 8.23 16.18
CA ASN A 34 -3.30 8.88 17.25
C ASN A 34 -1.90 9.33 16.82
N SER A 35 -1.59 9.31 15.54
CA SER A 35 -0.31 9.82 15.04
C SER A 35 -0.20 11.32 15.32
N LYS A 36 0.95 11.74 15.82
CA LYS A 36 1.22 13.15 16.07
C LYS A 36 1.57 13.94 14.82
N ARG A 37 2.09 13.24 13.79
CA ARG A 37 2.66 13.90 12.61
C ARG A 37 1.81 13.79 11.36
N PHE A 38 1.05 12.72 11.22
CA PHE A 38 0.39 12.41 9.95
C PHE A 38 -1.11 12.12 10.12
N GLU A 39 -1.87 12.63 9.17
CA GLU A 39 -3.25 12.23 8.93
C GLU A 39 -3.27 11.53 7.57
N ILE A 40 -3.69 10.27 7.54
CA ILE A 40 -3.60 9.43 6.35
C ILE A 40 -4.99 9.13 5.80
N ASP A 41 -5.16 9.36 4.50
CA ASP A 41 -6.32 8.95 3.75
C ASP A 41 -5.91 7.83 2.78
N PHE A 42 -6.52 6.65 2.94
CA PHE A 42 -6.27 5.51 2.05
C PHE A 42 -7.28 5.49 0.93
N TRP A 43 -6.83 5.61 -0.31
CA TRP A 43 -7.68 5.50 -1.47
C TRP A 43 -7.70 4.06 -1.98
N GLN A 44 -8.91 3.48 -2.03
CA GLN A 44 -9.16 2.12 -2.50
C GLN A 44 -10.22 2.14 -3.59
N CYS A 45 -9.99 1.46 -4.71
CA CYS A 45 -10.93 1.51 -5.83
C CYS A 45 -12.34 1.01 -5.47
N ARG A 46 -12.48 0.01 -4.60
CA ARG A 46 -13.79 -0.54 -4.24
C ARG A 46 -14.65 0.42 -3.39
N LYS A 47 -14.02 1.25 -2.57
CA LYS A 47 -14.73 2.12 -1.63
C LYS A 47 -14.90 3.54 -2.15
N ASP A 48 -13.97 3.98 -2.98
CA ASP A 48 -13.87 5.37 -3.40
C ASP A 48 -14.44 5.63 -4.78
N ILE A 49 -14.83 4.58 -5.52
CA ILE A 49 -15.51 4.70 -6.80
C ILE A 49 -17.02 4.62 -6.56
N LEU A 50 -17.73 5.66 -6.99
CA LEU A 50 -19.18 5.74 -6.83
C LEU A 50 -19.91 4.99 -7.94
N VAL A 51 -21.11 4.50 -7.63
CA VAL A 51 -21.95 3.83 -8.62
C VAL A 51 -22.20 4.77 -9.81
N GLY A 52 -21.93 4.25 -11.01
CA GLY A 52 -22.09 5.02 -12.24
C GLY A 52 -20.83 5.71 -12.74
N GLU A 53 -19.79 5.79 -11.93
CA GLU A 53 -18.51 6.32 -12.39
C GLU A 53 -17.79 5.34 -13.30
N LYS A 54 -17.01 5.87 -14.25
CA LYS A 54 -16.13 5.07 -15.07
C LYS A 54 -14.94 4.65 -14.21
N TRP A 55 -14.85 3.37 -13.87
CA TRP A 55 -13.88 2.88 -12.90
C TRP A 55 -12.42 3.16 -13.28
N HIS A 56 -12.07 3.05 -14.58
CA HIS A 56 -10.72 3.34 -15.02
C HIS A 56 -10.35 4.82 -14.78
N ASP A 57 -11.24 5.74 -15.15
CA ASP A 57 -11.00 7.17 -14.97
C ASP A 57 -10.91 7.53 -13.49
N SER A 58 -11.75 6.90 -12.66
CA SER A 58 -11.74 7.12 -11.21
C SER A 58 -10.44 6.62 -10.58
N ILE A 59 -9.93 5.46 -11.01
CA ILE A 59 -8.63 4.93 -10.55
C ILE A 59 -7.51 5.88 -10.94
N GLN A 60 -7.49 6.35 -12.18
CA GLN A 60 -6.45 7.26 -12.64
C GLN A 60 -6.49 8.60 -11.90
N ALA A 61 -7.68 9.11 -11.60
CA ALA A 61 -7.82 10.33 -10.81
C ALA A 61 -7.33 10.15 -9.37
N GLY A 62 -7.69 9.03 -8.74
CA GLY A 62 -7.21 8.71 -7.39
C GLY A 62 -5.69 8.54 -7.33
N LEU A 63 -5.13 7.89 -8.34
CA LEU A 63 -3.69 7.71 -8.46
C LEU A 63 -2.98 9.05 -8.63
N ALA A 64 -3.50 9.93 -9.50
CA ALA A 64 -2.92 11.25 -9.74
C ALA A 64 -2.97 12.13 -8.48
N ALA A 65 -4.02 12.02 -7.69
CA ALA A 65 -4.22 12.82 -6.47
C ALA A 65 -3.41 12.30 -5.27
N SER A 66 -2.88 11.08 -5.33
CA SER A 66 -2.16 10.51 -4.19
C SER A 66 -0.73 11.00 -4.08
N ASP A 67 -0.23 11.02 -2.84
CA ASP A 67 1.14 11.42 -2.53
C ASP A 67 2.12 10.26 -2.67
N LEU A 68 1.68 9.05 -2.33
CA LEU A 68 2.50 7.85 -2.47
C LEU A 68 1.61 6.60 -2.54
N GLY A 69 2.23 5.46 -2.82
CA GLY A 69 1.54 4.18 -2.92
C GLY A 69 1.84 3.26 -1.75
N LEU A 70 0.80 2.60 -1.26
CA LEU A 70 0.91 1.48 -0.32
C LEU A 70 0.54 0.23 -1.10
N LEU A 71 1.55 -0.49 -1.60
CA LEU A 71 1.36 -1.58 -2.54
C LEU A 71 1.17 -2.91 -1.80
N MET A 72 0.04 -3.55 -2.02
CA MET A 72 -0.30 -4.84 -1.37
C MET A 72 0.18 -6.00 -2.24
N VAL A 73 1.42 -6.41 -2.04
CA VAL A 73 2.09 -7.38 -2.90
C VAL A 73 1.60 -8.80 -2.62
N SER A 74 1.19 -9.47 -3.69
CA SER A 74 0.74 -10.87 -3.68
C SER A 74 0.94 -11.46 -5.06
N PRO A 75 0.83 -12.80 -5.22
CA PRO A 75 0.85 -13.39 -6.56
C PRO A 75 -0.21 -12.82 -7.49
N ALA A 76 -1.43 -12.58 -6.98
CA ALA A 76 -2.50 -11.99 -7.78
C ALA A 76 -2.21 -10.54 -8.17
N PHE A 77 -1.57 -9.77 -7.28
CA PHE A 77 -1.10 -8.41 -7.58
C PHE A 77 -0.13 -8.44 -8.76
N LEU A 78 0.87 -9.32 -8.69
CA LEU A 78 1.88 -9.44 -9.76
C LEU A 78 1.29 -9.93 -11.08
N ALA A 79 0.25 -10.75 -11.03
CA ALA A 79 -0.41 -11.31 -12.21
C ALA A 79 -1.41 -10.35 -12.85
N SER A 80 -1.76 -9.26 -12.19
CA SER A 80 -2.76 -8.32 -12.70
C SER A 80 -2.20 -7.47 -13.83
N ASP A 81 -2.79 -7.63 -15.02
CA ASP A 81 -2.42 -6.81 -16.18
C ASP A 81 -2.73 -5.33 -15.94
N TYR A 82 -3.87 -5.04 -15.32
CA TYR A 82 -4.27 -3.67 -15.06
C TYR A 82 -3.29 -2.96 -14.12
N ILE A 83 -2.95 -3.60 -12.99
CA ILE A 83 -1.98 -3.03 -12.05
C ILE A 83 -0.64 -2.81 -12.76
N GLY A 84 -0.17 -3.80 -13.49
CA GLY A 84 1.12 -3.72 -14.17
C GLY A 84 1.21 -2.63 -15.24
N LYS A 85 0.10 -2.36 -15.94
CA LYS A 85 0.06 -1.36 -17.02
C LYS A 85 -0.26 0.04 -16.52
N HIS A 86 -1.19 0.17 -15.55
CA HIS A 86 -1.81 1.45 -15.24
C HIS A 86 -1.51 2.00 -13.86
N GLU A 87 -1.08 1.18 -12.92
CA GLU A 87 -0.83 1.62 -11.56
C GLU A 87 0.65 1.56 -11.19
N LEU A 88 1.26 0.39 -11.34
CA LEU A 88 2.63 0.14 -10.92
C LEU A 88 3.67 1.07 -11.55
N PRO A 89 3.57 1.46 -12.84
CA PRO A 89 4.57 2.35 -13.45
C PRO A 89 4.69 3.72 -12.79
N LYS A 90 3.70 4.15 -12.04
CA LYS A 90 3.77 5.41 -11.28
C LYS A 90 4.73 5.33 -10.10
N PHE A 91 5.00 4.12 -9.62
CA PHE A 91 5.81 3.89 -8.43
C PHE A 91 7.15 3.20 -8.72
N VAL A 92 7.22 2.41 -9.79
CA VAL A 92 8.37 1.56 -10.13
C VAL A 92 8.73 1.74 -11.60
N GLY A 93 10.03 1.86 -11.87
CA GLY A 93 10.54 1.94 -13.23
C GLY A 93 10.90 3.36 -13.65
N PRO A 94 11.29 3.55 -14.94
CA PRO A 94 11.81 4.84 -15.43
C PRO A 94 10.80 5.98 -15.40
N GLU A 95 9.50 5.68 -15.41
CA GLU A 95 8.44 6.68 -15.38
C GLU A 95 7.90 6.95 -13.98
N ALA A 96 8.51 6.35 -12.96
CA ALA A 96 8.06 6.50 -11.59
C ALA A 96 8.18 7.96 -11.11
N THR A 97 7.08 8.49 -10.56
CA THR A 97 7.00 9.86 -10.07
C THR A 97 6.62 9.93 -8.58
N LYS A 98 6.24 8.80 -7.99
CA LYS A 98 5.74 8.75 -6.62
C LYS A 98 6.51 7.71 -5.81
N PRO A 99 6.77 8.00 -4.51
CA PRO A 99 7.36 7.00 -3.63
C PRO A 99 6.37 5.88 -3.32
N LEU A 100 6.89 4.75 -2.83
CA LEU A 100 6.09 3.57 -2.53
C LEU A 100 6.48 2.96 -1.20
N ILE A 101 5.52 2.24 -0.62
CA ILE A 101 5.71 1.38 0.54
C ILE A 101 5.15 0.02 0.13
N PRO A 102 6.00 -0.95 -0.26
CA PRO A 102 5.51 -2.28 -0.63
C PRO A 102 5.31 -3.15 0.60
N VAL A 103 4.15 -3.77 0.68
CA VAL A 103 3.75 -4.62 1.80
C VAL A 103 3.62 -6.06 1.33
N GLY A 104 4.27 -6.98 2.02
CA GLY A 104 4.16 -8.41 1.75
C GLY A 104 2.84 -8.96 2.27
N LEU A 105 1.81 -8.93 1.44
CA LEU A 105 0.48 -9.42 1.81
C LEU A 105 0.40 -10.94 1.77
N LYS A 106 0.75 -11.53 0.63
CA LYS A 106 0.76 -12.98 0.43
C LYS A 106 2.12 -13.41 -0.12
N PRO A 107 2.56 -14.64 0.18
CA PRO A 107 3.88 -15.09 -0.24
C PRO A 107 4.11 -15.00 -1.74
N VAL A 108 5.27 -14.44 -2.11
CA VAL A 108 5.79 -14.42 -3.48
C VAL A 108 7.19 -15.02 -3.48
N ASP A 109 7.57 -15.62 -4.59
CA ASP A 109 8.87 -16.26 -4.74
C ASP A 109 9.86 -15.26 -5.37
N PHE A 110 10.76 -14.74 -4.56
CA PHE A 110 11.73 -13.73 -5.00
C PHE A 110 12.70 -14.26 -6.07
N GLN A 111 12.86 -15.57 -6.16
CA GLN A 111 13.81 -16.18 -7.10
C GLN A 111 13.15 -16.63 -8.39
N ARG A 112 11.91 -17.13 -8.32
CA ARG A 112 11.24 -17.79 -9.45
C ARG A 112 10.15 -16.95 -10.09
N GLN A 113 9.64 -15.93 -9.42
CA GLN A 113 8.58 -15.08 -9.94
C GLN A 113 9.13 -13.73 -10.38
N ASP A 114 8.52 -13.16 -11.41
CA ASP A 114 8.80 -11.80 -11.85
C ASP A 114 8.10 -10.82 -10.89
N LEU A 115 8.87 -10.08 -10.13
CA LEU A 115 8.35 -9.11 -9.18
C LEU A 115 8.06 -7.74 -9.80
N LYS A 116 8.12 -7.63 -11.13
CA LYS A 116 7.74 -6.41 -11.86
C LYS A 116 8.51 -5.17 -11.42
N GLY A 117 9.78 -5.34 -11.05
CA GLY A 117 10.65 -4.27 -10.60
C GLY A 117 10.68 -4.07 -9.09
N LEU A 118 9.81 -4.73 -8.34
CA LEU A 118 9.77 -4.60 -6.88
C LEU A 118 10.93 -5.31 -6.17
N LYS A 119 11.68 -6.14 -6.89
CA LYS A 119 12.84 -6.86 -6.34
C LYS A 119 13.88 -5.92 -5.73
N ASP A 120 14.02 -4.72 -6.26
CA ASP A 120 15.00 -3.74 -5.81
C ASP A 120 14.53 -2.94 -4.58
N PHE A 121 13.30 -3.17 -4.13
CA PHE A 121 12.72 -2.45 -3.00
C PHE A 121 12.59 -3.34 -1.77
N GLN A 122 12.66 -2.72 -0.61
CA GLN A 122 12.43 -3.39 0.67
C GLN A 122 10.94 -3.64 0.84
N ILE A 123 10.53 -4.89 0.71
CA ILE A 123 9.12 -5.29 0.91
C ILE A 123 8.91 -5.57 2.40
N PHE A 124 7.93 -4.91 3.02
CA PHE A 124 7.66 -5.09 4.43
C PHE A 124 7.12 -6.49 4.73
N ARG A 125 7.71 -7.15 5.71
CA ARG A 125 7.26 -8.43 6.26
C ARG A 125 7.50 -8.42 7.77
N ARG A 126 6.69 -9.20 8.49
CA ARG A 126 6.87 -9.34 9.94
C ARG A 126 7.78 -10.53 10.22
N GLU A 127 9.00 -10.26 10.66
CA GLU A 127 9.99 -11.33 10.94
C GLU A 127 10.13 -12.30 9.77
N GLY A 128 10.19 -11.76 8.56
CA GLY A 128 10.28 -12.53 7.33
C GLY A 128 8.99 -13.17 6.85
N LYS A 129 7.87 -12.94 7.53
CA LYS A 129 6.58 -13.53 7.16
C LYS A 129 5.66 -12.52 6.48
N PHE A 130 4.96 -13.00 5.46
CA PHE A 130 3.89 -12.27 4.81
C PHE A 130 2.65 -12.25 5.71
N PHE A 131 1.78 -11.28 5.47
CA PHE A 131 0.58 -11.08 6.30
C PHE A 131 -0.27 -12.35 6.42
N THR A 132 -0.56 -13.03 5.31
CA THR A 132 -1.41 -14.23 5.32
C THR A 132 -0.75 -15.47 5.92
N GLU A 133 0.57 -15.43 6.16
CA GLU A 133 1.25 -16.52 6.86
C GLU A 133 1.03 -16.49 8.38
N LEU A 134 0.46 -15.39 8.88
CA LEU A 134 0.19 -15.24 10.30
C LEU A 134 -1.13 -15.91 10.66
N SER A 135 -1.13 -16.73 11.70
CA SER A 135 -2.25 -17.59 12.06
C SER A 135 -3.23 -16.98 13.07
N SER A 136 -2.80 -16.00 13.86
CA SER A 136 -3.64 -15.41 14.89
C SER A 136 -3.97 -13.96 14.61
N ARG A 137 -5.11 -13.52 15.16
CA ARG A 137 -5.50 -12.11 15.07
C ARG A 137 -4.46 -11.20 15.72
N MET A 138 -3.90 -11.64 16.86
CA MET A 138 -2.88 -10.86 17.56
C MET A 138 -1.64 -10.64 16.68
N GLN A 139 -1.19 -11.67 15.98
CA GLN A 139 -0.05 -11.55 15.06
C GLN A 139 -0.36 -10.63 13.88
N LYS A 140 -1.58 -10.68 13.36
CA LYS A 140 -2.01 -9.82 12.26
C LYS A 140 -2.11 -8.36 12.70
N GLU A 141 -2.59 -8.11 13.90
CA GLU A 141 -2.63 -6.77 14.49
C GLU A 141 -1.21 -6.26 14.76
N ASP A 142 -0.30 -7.13 15.21
CA ASP A 142 1.11 -6.78 15.39
C ASP A 142 1.80 -6.47 14.06
N PHE A 143 1.45 -7.20 12.99
CA PHE A 143 1.92 -6.87 11.65
C PHE A 143 1.54 -5.43 11.29
N ALA A 144 0.29 -5.05 11.51
CA ALA A 144 -0.19 -3.70 11.25
C ALA A 144 0.53 -2.66 12.11
N TYR A 145 0.77 -2.96 13.38
CA TYR A 145 1.48 -2.06 14.29
C TYR A 145 2.92 -1.82 13.82
N ARG A 146 3.63 -2.87 13.46
CA ARG A 146 5.02 -2.74 12.96
C ARG A 146 5.07 -2.05 11.60
N LEU A 147 4.09 -2.33 10.75
CA LEU A 147 3.96 -1.65 9.47
C LEU A 147 3.70 -0.16 9.68
N TYR A 148 2.80 0.19 10.62
CA TYR A 148 2.57 1.58 10.99
C TYR A 148 3.87 2.30 11.38
N GLN A 149 4.69 1.66 12.22
CA GLN A 149 5.98 2.24 12.63
C GLN A 149 6.91 2.47 11.42
N SER A 150 7.00 1.48 10.54
CA SER A 150 7.80 1.59 9.32
C SER A 150 7.26 2.68 8.39
N MET A 151 5.93 2.81 8.30
CA MET A 151 5.29 3.87 7.53
C MET A 151 5.60 5.25 8.10
N GLU A 152 5.54 5.43 9.42
CA GLU A 152 5.89 6.69 10.06
C GLU A 152 7.31 7.12 9.66
N ASP A 153 8.26 6.20 9.72
CA ASP A 153 9.65 6.48 9.37
C ASP A 153 9.79 6.82 7.88
N ARG A 154 9.13 6.07 7.02
CA ARG A 154 9.18 6.30 5.57
C ARG A 154 8.52 7.62 5.19
N LEU A 155 7.36 7.91 5.77
CA LEU A 155 6.64 9.15 5.51
C LEU A 155 7.46 10.36 5.96
N ALA A 156 8.10 10.28 7.13
CA ALA A 156 8.98 11.33 7.58
C ALA A 156 10.15 11.56 6.61
N ALA A 157 10.75 10.48 6.10
CA ALA A 157 11.88 10.56 5.17
C ALA A 157 11.46 11.19 3.83
N VAL A 158 10.34 10.78 3.24
CA VAL A 158 9.91 11.28 1.93
C VAL A 158 9.34 12.70 2.00
N THR A 159 8.83 13.13 3.16
CA THR A 159 8.27 14.48 3.32
C THR A 159 9.28 15.50 3.83
N ALA A 160 10.42 15.07 4.35
CA ALA A 160 11.46 15.96 4.83
C ALA A 160 12.16 16.73 3.70
N ASN A 161 12.06 16.24 2.47
CA ASN A 161 12.72 16.83 1.30
C ASN A 161 11.79 17.74 0.47
N VAL A 162 10.68 18.14 1.04
CA VAL A 162 9.70 19.00 0.35
C VAL A 162 9.87 20.44 0.79
#